data_d7327b3da4a1e164974bcd256dc00511
#
_entry.id   d7327b3da4a1e164974bcd256dc00511
#
_cell.length_a   1.000
_cell.length_b   1.000
_cell.length_c   1.000
_cell.angle_alpha   90.00
_cell.angle_beta   90.00
_cell.angle_gamma   90.00
#
_symmetry.space_group_name_H-M   'P 1'
#
loop_
_entity.id
_entity.type
_entity.pdbx_description
1 polymer ?
#
loop_
_entity_poly.entity_id
_entity_poly.type
_entity_poly.pdbx_seq_one_letter_code
_entity_poly.pdbx_strand_id
1 'polypeptide(L)'
;GWVWCSYWYRDHILQLSIPILLLQQAKYFDPKDPEGYFKYANILRGRSPEEAVQNLEELRTQRPDIAVDALVARIYYSSNKMQKSVDAYAKVSDLSKLADEDITNYATASWMLQQRDKSLEVAKYGLSKNARKAAWNRLAFYNLTDMNQSDEALKYADALFNNSDSVKISGFDYTYYGTALKNAKQYDKAIEMFHNAAKENKDNKAQLNMTRKNLADTYVAMEDYANGIKYYNEYLINVEKPSAFDLAGLGTIYQKQASSLEGEAQKAALLSADSVYAKLAEVHPTQTDFANFMRARINSSLDPETTEGLAKPYYEALATSLAANTNRDNTDNIRLVEAYRYLGYYYLVKNDKANADIYWNKVLEIDPENETAKQALSISLGKKK
;
A
#
# COMPACT_ATOMS: atom_id res chain seq x y z
N GLY A 1 -41.94 24.69 -4.59
CA GLY A 1 -40.64 24.22 -3.99
C GLY A 1 -39.52 25.26 -4.03
N TRP A 2 -39.53 26.21 -5.00
CA TRP A 2 -38.42 27.15 -5.22
C TRP A 2 -38.46 28.38 -4.31
N VAL A 3 -39.63 28.82 -3.84
CA VAL A 3 -39.76 30.00 -3.01
C VAL A 3 -39.31 29.78 -1.58
N TRP A 4 -39.47 28.57 -1.02
CA TRP A 4 -39.01 28.25 0.33
C TRP A 4 -37.50 28.12 0.44
N CYS A 5 -36.84 27.64 -0.61
CA CYS A 5 -35.38 27.52 -0.62
C CYS A 5 -34.69 28.86 -0.65
N SER A 6 -35.30 29.88 -1.36
CA SER A 6 -34.77 31.23 -1.43
C SER A 6 -34.93 32.04 -0.14
N TYR A 7 -36.02 31.81 0.62
CA TYR A 7 -36.22 32.43 1.93
C TYR A 7 -35.25 31.86 2.99
N TRP A 8 -35.09 30.53 3.04
CA TRP A 8 -34.16 29.88 3.97
C TRP A 8 -32.70 30.30 3.72
N TYR A 9 -32.30 30.40 2.44
CA TYR A 9 -30.97 30.82 2.04
C TYR A 9 -30.73 32.30 2.37
N ARG A 10 -31.73 33.15 2.17
CA ARG A 10 -31.67 34.60 2.48
C ARG A 10 -31.58 34.85 3.99
N ASP A 11 -32.35 34.13 4.80
CA ASP A 11 -32.33 34.32 6.26
C ASP A 11 -31.02 33.79 6.88
N HIS A 12 -30.44 32.72 6.35
CA HIS A 12 -29.14 32.25 6.79
C HIS A 12 -27.98 33.17 6.41
N ILE A 13 -28.04 33.79 5.24
CA ILE A 13 -27.04 34.78 4.81
C ILE A 13 -27.16 36.03 5.67
N LEU A 14 -28.36 36.51 5.96
CA LEU A 14 -28.58 37.69 6.82
C LEU A 14 -28.18 37.43 8.27
N GLN A 15 -28.43 36.24 8.81
CA GLN A 15 -28.04 35.88 10.18
C GLN A 15 -26.51 35.87 10.41
N LEU A 16 -25.70 35.74 9.35
CA LEU A 16 -24.23 35.69 9.45
C LEU A 16 -23.59 37.01 8.93
N SER A 17 -24.23 37.72 8.03
CA SER A 17 -23.67 38.96 7.50
C SER A 17 -23.66 40.08 8.55
N ILE A 18 -24.65 40.15 9.43
CA ILE A 18 -24.70 41.14 10.51
C ILE A 18 -23.55 40.97 11.51
N PRO A 19 -23.32 39.77 12.08
CA PRO A 19 -22.16 39.55 12.94
C PRO A 19 -20.81 39.85 12.27
N ILE A 20 -20.63 39.45 11.00
CA ILE A 20 -19.41 39.75 10.26
C ILE A 20 -19.19 41.26 10.12
N LEU A 21 -20.22 42.04 9.75
CA LEU A 21 -20.15 43.46 9.62
C LEU A 21 -19.81 44.14 10.97
N LEU A 22 -20.46 43.70 12.03
CA LEU A 22 -20.19 44.24 13.38
C LEU A 22 -18.75 43.95 13.85
N LEU A 23 -18.22 42.79 13.52
CA LEU A 23 -16.84 42.45 13.86
C LEU A 23 -15.82 43.24 13.01
N GLN A 24 -16.14 43.52 11.74
CA GLN A 24 -15.33 44.41 10.92
C GLN A 24 -15.31 45.82 11.48
N GLN A 25 -16.47 46.32 11.95
CA GLN A 25 -16.55 47.63 12.63
C GLN A 25 -15.77 47.62 13.95
N ALA A 26 -15.88 46.56 14.77
CA ALA A 26 -15.13 46.44 16.02
C ALA A 26 -13.60 46.51 15.76
N LYS A 27 -13.10 45.82 14.75
CA LYS A 27 -11.70 45.87 14.32
C LYS A 27 -11.27 47.25 13.82
N TYR A 28 -12.19 48.00 13.17
CA TYR A 28 -11.92 49.35 12.72
C TYR A 28 -11.78 50.30 13.90
N PHE A 29 -12.62 50.18 14.95
CA PHE A 29 -12.58 51.02 16.13
C PHE A 29 -11.44 50.70 17.08
N ASP A 30 -11.09 49.40 17.22
CA ASP A 30 -9.94 48.95 18.01
C ASP A 30 -9.14 47.88 17.25
N PRO A 31 -8.20 48.31 16.37
CA PRO A 31 -7.38 47.40 15.58
C PRO A 31 -6.43 46.53 16.42
N LYS A 32 -6.28 46.80 17.71
CA LYS A 32 -5.38 46.06 18.62
C LYS A 32 -6.13 45.05 19.51
N ASP A 33 -7.46 45.09 19.54
CA ASP A 33 -8.25 44.12 20.26
C ASP A 33 -8.27 42.75 19.53
N PRO A 34 -7.68 41.70 20.07
CA PRO A 34 -7.63 40.41 19.43
C PRO A 34 -9.00 39.72 19.34
N GLU A 35 -9.96 40.07 20.20
CA GLU A 35 -11.23 39.37 20.29
C GLU A 35 -12.05 39.50 19.00
N GLY A 36 -12.06 40.69 18.40
CA GLY A 36 -12.70 40.91 17.10
C GLY A 36 -12.15 40.01 15.99
N TYR A 37 -10.84 39.83 15.94
CA TYR A 37 -10.16 38.99 14.98
C TYR A 37 -10.44 37.49 15.21
N PHE A 38 -10.41 37.04 16.46
CA PHE A 38 -10.67 35.62 16.81
C PHE A 38 -12.11 35.22 16.49
N LYS A 39 -13.09 36.07 16.84
CA LYS A 39 -14.50 35.83 16.52
C LYS A 39 -14.75 35.82 15.01
N TYR A 40 -14.16 36.77 14.29
CA TYR A 40 -14.26 36.86 12.84
C TYR A 40 -13.68 35.60 12.16
N ALA A 41 -12.46 35.17 12.54
CA ALA A 41 -11.83 33.98 12.01
C ALA A 41 -12.65 32.73 12.32
N ASN A 42 -13.24 32.61 13.52
CA ASN A 42 -14.07 31.48 13.90
C ASN A 42 -15.37 31.38 13.07
N ILE A 43 -15.99 32.50 12.71
CA ILE A 43 -17.18 32.50 11.84
C ILE A 43 -16.82 32.03 10.43
N LEU A 44 -15.67 32.47 9.91
CA LEU A 44 -15.27 32.23 8.53
C LEU A 44 -14.55 30.89 8.31
N ARG A 45 -14.01 30.26 9.33
CA ARG A 45 -13.17 29.06 9.22
C ARG A 45 -13.77 27.93 8.36
N GLY A 46 -15.10 27.78 8.38
CA GLY A 46 -15.81 26.74 7.63
C GLY A 46 -16.24 27.15 6.22
N ARG A 47 -16.21 28.46 5.89
CA ARG A 47 -16.68 29.01 4.61
C ARG A 47 -15.58 29.59 3.75
N SER A 48 -14.73 30.40 4.36
CA SER A 48 -13.64 31.12 3.72
C SER A 48 -12.38 31.01 4.58
N PRO A 49 -11.76 29.83 4.66
CA PRO A 49 -10.61 29.59 5.53
C PRO A 49 -9.43 30.51 5.21
N GLU A 50 -9.21 30.87 3.96
CA GLU A 50 -8.17 31.81 3.55
C GLU A 50 -8.44 33.23 4.12
N GLU A 51 -9.69 33.70 4.06
CA GLU A 51 -10.07 34.99 4.63
C GLU A 51 -9.95 34.97 6.17
N ALA A 52 -10.33 33.86 6.81
CA ALA A 52 -10.14 33.67 8.25
C ALA A 52 -8.65 33.75 8.64
N VAL A 53 -7.78 33.10 7.86
CA VAL A 53 -6.32 33.18 8.07
C VAL A 53 -5.77 34.55 7.80
N GLN A 54 -6.18 35.21 6.71
CA GLN A 54 -5.76 36.60 6.39
C GLN A 54 -6.10 37.53 7.54
N ASN A 55 -7.27 37.37 8.14
CA ASN A 55 -7.69 38.15 9.30
C ASN A 55 -6.78 37.95 10.52
N LEU A 56 -6.31 36.71 10.76
CA LEU A 56 -5.35 36.43 11.84
C LEU A 56 -3.95 36.98 11.53
N GLU A 57 -3.53 36.97 10.27
CA GLU A 57 -2.26 37.60 9.85
C GLU A 57 -2.32 39.14 9.96
N GLU A 58 -3.49 39.74 9.75
CA GLU A 58 -3.71 41.18 10.03
C GLU A 58 -3.52 41.46 11.54
N LEU A 59 -4.09 40.60 12.42
CA LEU A 59 -3.86 40.69 13.86
C LEU A 59 -2.36 40.60 14.21
N ARG A 60 -1.63 39.65 13.62
CA ARG A 60 -0.18 39.51 13.80
C ARG A 60 0.57 40.78 13.51
N THR A 61 0.14 41.54 12.50
CA THR A 61 0.75 42.81 12.13
C THR A 61 0.49 43.89 13.20
N GLN A 62 -0.72 43.91 13.78
CA GLN A 62 -1.09 44.88 14.83
C GLN A 62 -0.56 44.45 16.21
N ARG A 63 -0.48 43.17 16.47
CA ARG A 63 -0.08 42.56 17.76
C ARG A 63 0.88 41.40 17.54
N PRO A 64 2.16 41.71 17.24
CA PRO A 64 3.18 40.67 17.04
C PRO A 64 3.44 39.78 18.27
N ASP A 65 3.00 40.26 19.44
CA ASP A 65 3.07 39.52 20.72
C ASP A 65 2.05 38.39 20.82
N ILE A 66 1.02 38.35 19.94
CA ILE A 66 -0.01 37.33 19.93
C ILE A 66 0.40 36.18 18.96
N ALA A 67 0.57 34.96 19.51
CA ALA A 67 0.84 33.79 18.71
C ALA A 67 -0.44 33.31 18.00
N VAL A 68 -0.52 33.49 16.68
CA VAL A 68 -1.69 33.09 15.88
C VAL A 68 -1.47 31.77 15.14
N ASP A 69 -0.26 31.23 15.11
CA ASP A 69 0.09 30.07 14.25
C ASP A 69 -0.74 28.81 14.57
N ALA A 70 -1.00 28.53 15.84
CA ALA A 70 -1.87 27.41 16.24
C ALA A 70 -3.33 27.61 15.77
N LEU A 71 -3.83 28.84 15.81
CA LEU A 71 -5.19 29.16 15.33
C LEU A 71 -5.28 29.03 13.80
N VAL A 72 -4.28 29.52 13.09
CA VAL A 72 -4.14 29.36 11.63
C VAL A 72 -4.11 27.86 11.27
N ALA A 73 -3.33 27.08 12.01
CA ALA A 73 -3.23 25.63 11.80
C ALA A 73 -4.57 24.91 12.01
N ARG A 74 -5.35 25.27 13.04
CA ARG A 74 -6.69 24.71 13.29
C ARG A 74 -7.65 25.02 12.15
N ILE A 75 -7.62 26.26 11.62
CA ILE A 75 -8.46 26.65 10.48
C ILE A 75 -8.15 25.76 9.27
N TYR A 76 -6.88 25.61 8.94
CA TYR A 76 -6.47 24.75 7.84
C TYR A 76 -6.80 23.28 8.08
N TYR A 77 -6.60 22.76 9.29
CA TYR A 77 -6.98 21.39 9.66
C TYR A 77 -8.48 21.15 9.45
N SER A 78 -9.34 22.02 10.02
CA SER A 78 -10.80 21.90 9.89
C SER A 78 -11.30 22.05 8.45
N SER A 79 -10.50 22.67 7.59
CA SER A 79 -10.78 22.86 6.16
C SER A 79 -10.15 21.79 5.26
N ASN A 80 -9.66 20.69 5.86
CA ASN A 80 -8.98 19.59 5.17
C ASN A 80 -7.74 20.01 4.36
N LYS A 81 -7.07 21.09 4.76
CA LYS A 81 -5.84 21.61 4.14
C LYS A 81 -4.62 21.17 4.96
N MET A 82 -4.39 19.85 5.00
CA MET A 82 -3.45 19.22 5.94
C MET A 82 -2.02 19.75 5.81
N GLN A 83 -1.51 19.98 4.59
CA GLN A 83 -0.15 20.50 4.42
C GLN A 83 -0.03 21.90 5.02
N LYS A 84 -0.98 22.82 4.73
CA LYS A 84 -0.98 24.17 5.31
C LYS A 84 -1.12 24.14 6.84
N SER A 85 -1.88 23.19 7.37
CA SER A 85 -2.01 22.99 8.81
C SER A 85 -0.69 22.58 9.45
N VAL A 86 0.00 21.60 8.90
CA VAL A 86 1.32 21.15 9.37
C VAL A 86 2.35 22.27 9.28
N ASP A 87 2.37 23.02 8.17
CA ASP A 87 3.30 24.14 7.97
C ASP A 87 3.07 25.27 9.01
N ALA A 88 1.81 25.50 9.39
CA ALA A 88 1.48 26.48 10.43
C ALA A 88 1.86 25.98 11.83
N TYR A 89 1.56 24.73 12.17
CA TYR A 89 2.02 24.14 13.44
C TYR A 89 3.53 24.11 13.57
N ALA A 90 4.26 23.85 12.47
CA ALA A 90 5.73 23.83 12.47
C ALA A 90 6.38 25.16 12.83
N LYS A 91 5.65 26.30 12.70
CA LYS A 91 6.09 27.62 13.15
C LYS A 91 6.07 27.76 14.69
N VAL A 92 5.32 26.90 15.38
CA VAL A 92 5.29 26.85 16.84
C VAL A 92 6.48 26.01 17.30
N SER A 93 7.59 26.66 17.59
CA SER A 93 8.86 25.99 17.94
C SER A 93 8.83 25.22 19.27
N ASP A 94 7.89 25.53 20.15
CA ASP A 94 7.72 24.92 21.47
C ASP A 94 6.35 24.27 21.57
N LEU A 95 6.31 22.94 21.50
CA LEU A 95 5.08 22.14 21.59
C LEU A 95 4.33 22.35 22.92
N SER A 96 4.99 22.86 23.97
CA SER A 96 4.33 23.14 25.27
C SER A 96 3.30 24.27 25.18
N LYS A 97 3.40 25.09 24.13
CA LYS A 97 2.45 26.19 23.85
C LYS A 97 1.19 25.71 23.11
N LEU A 98 1.18 24.46 22.65
CA LEU A 98 0.04 23.86 21.99
C LEU A 98 -0.93 23.26 23.01
N ALA A 99 -2.23 23.47 22.78
CA ALA A 99 -3.27 22.77 23.50
C ALA A 99 -3.32 21.29 23.07
N ASP A 100 -3.96 20.42 23.84
CA ASP A 100 -4.12 19.00 23.54
C ASP A 100 -4.80 18.76 22.19
N GLU A 101 -5.75 19.61 21.82
CA GLU A 101 -6.38 19.57 20.49
C GLU A 101 -5.37 19.84 19.36
N ASP A 102 -4.49 20.82 19.56
CA ASP A 102 -3.47 21.17 18.56
C ASP A 102 -2.45 20.04 18.38
N ILE A 103 -2.01 19.44 19.49
CA ILE A 103 -1.11 18.28 19.47
C ILE A 103 -1.77 17.14 18.69
N THR A 104 -3.06 16.88 18.94
CA THR A 104 -3.82 15.83 18.25
C THR A 104 -3.94 16.15 16.74
N ASN A 105 -4.33 17.38 16.41
CA ASN A 105 -4.49 17.83 15.01
C ASN A 105 -3.16 17.81 14.26
N TYR A 106 -2.08 18.29 14.89
CA TYR A 106 -0.74 18.28 14.28
C TYR A 106 -0.25 16.86 13.99
N ALA A 107 -0.33 15.97 14.98
CA ALA A 107 0.07 14.58 14.81
C ALA A 107 -0.81 13.87 13.77
N THR A 108 -2.13 14.11 13.76
CA THR A 108 -3.06 13.51 12.78
C THR A 108 -2.80 14.03 11.37
N ALA A 109 -2.64 15.35 11.19
CA ALA A 109 -2.35 15.92 9.88
C ALA A 109 -1.03 15.40 9.31
N SER A 110 0.00 15.32 10.16
CA SER A 110 1.30 14.75 9.77
C SER A 110 1.18 13.27 9.38
N TRP A 111 0.39 12.49 10.12
CA TRP A 111 0.12 11.08 9.77
C TRP A 111 -0.60 10.96 8.42
N MET A 112 -1.63 11.78 8.16
CA MET A 112 -2.35 11.80 6.88
C MET A 112 -1.45 12.15 5.70
N LEU A 113 -0.45 12.99 5.92
CA LEU A 113 0.56 13.37 4.92
C LEU A 113 1.74 12.36 4.85
N GLN A 114 1.64 11.24 5.54
CA GLN A 114 2.70 10.23 5.62
C GLN A 114 4.03 10.72 6.21
N GLN A 115 4.00 11.83 6.94
CA GLN A 115 5.15 12.36 7.69
C GLN A 115 5.27 11.62 9.03
N ARG A 116 5.64 10.32 8.96
CA ARG A 116 5.56 9.38 10.08
C ARG A 116 6.39 9.81 11.29
N ASP A 117 7.63 10.24 11.06
CA ASP A 117 8.53 10.68 12.15
C ASP A 117 7.97 11.90 12.88
N LYS A 118 7.46 12.89 12.14
CA LYS A 118 6.87 14.10 12.75
C LYS A 118 5.60 13.77 13.53
N SER A 119 4.72 12.96 12.96
CA SER A 119 3.50 12.51 13.64
C SER A 119 3.84 11.76 14.93
N LEU A 120 4.82 10.86 14.90
CA LEU A 120 5.27 10.09 16.08
C LEU A 120 5.89 11.00 17.13
N GLU A 121 6.76 11.95 16.74
CA GLU A 121 7.37 12.94 17.64
C GLU A 121 6.29 13.70 18.42
N VAL A 122 5.32 14.26 17.70
CA VAL A 122 4.22 15.05 18.30
C VAL A 122 3.31 14.19 19.17
N ALA A 123 2.99 12.97 18.75
CA ALA A 123 2.20 12.03 19.54
C ALA A 123 2.92 11.63 20.84
N LYS A 124 4.22 11.31 20.77
CA LYS A 124 5.05 11.00 21.95
C LYS A 124 5.17 12.19 22.91
N TYR A 125 5.27 13.41 22.39
CA TYR A 125 5.21 14.60 23.22
C TYR A 125 3.87 14.69 23.99
N GLY A 126 2.74 14.46 23.30
CA GLY A 126 1.43 14.40 23.94
C GLY A 126 1.38 13.32 25.04
N LEU A 127 1.90 12.13 24.76
CA LEU A 127 1.94 11.00 25.72
C LEU A 127 2.82 11.30 26.94
N SER A 128 3.84 12.16 26.83
CA SER A 128 4.60 12.62 27.99
C SER A 128 3.77 13.47 28.96
N LYS A 129 2.70 14.10 28.47
CA LYS A 129 1.75 14.87 29.28
C LYS A 129 0.60 13.99 29.82
N ASN A 130 0.09 13.10 28.99
CA ASN A 130 -0.98 12.16 29.36
C ASN A 130 -0.80 10.82 28.63
N ALA A 131 -0.19 9.86 29.30
CA ALA A 131 0.09 8.53 28.78
C ALA A 131 -1.19 7.72 28.44
N ARG A 132 -2.35 8.10 28.97
CA ARG A 132 -3.63 7.40 28.76
C ARG A 132 -4.47 7.99 27.61
N LYS A 133 -4.00 9.02 26.92
CA LYS A 133 -4.73 9.65 25.82
C LYS A 133 -4.81 8.72 24.60
N ALA A 134 -6.02 8.19 24.33
CA ALA A 134 -6.25 7.21 23.26
C ALA A 134 -5.79 7.70 21.87
N ALA A 135 -6.05 8.98 21.52
CA ALA A 135 -5.66 9.54 20.23
C ALA A 135 -4.13 9.49 20.00
N TRP A 136 -3.34 9.78 21.04
CA TRP A 136 -1.88 9.80 20.92
C TRP A 136 -1.27 8.40 20.97
N ASN A 137 -1.83 7.47 21.76
CA ASN A 137 -1.45 6.06 21.71
C ASN A 137 -1.74 5.47 20.33
N ARG A 138 -2.91 5.78 19.75
CA ARG A 138 -3.29 5.35 18.40
C ARG A 138 -2.32 5.85 17.34
N LEU A 139 -1.99 7.14 17.35
CA LEU A 139 -1.06 7.72 16.36
C LEU A 139 0.37 7.17 16.52
N ALA A 140 0.87 7.02 17.74
CA ALA A 140 2.17 6.40 17.99
C ALA A 140 2.19 4.95 17.47
N PHE A 141 1.16 4.17 17.79
CA PHE A 141 0.98 2.80 17.33
C PHE A 141 0.94 2.69 15.79
N TYR A 142 0.14 3.52 15.13
CA TYR A 142 0.00 3.49 13.67
C TYR A 142 1.31 3.88 12.97
N ASN A 143 1.96 4.97 13.39
CA ASN A 143 3.22 5.40 12.79
C ASN A 143 4.30 4.33 12.94
N LEU A 144 4.45 3.73 14.12
CA LEU A 144 5.44 2.68 14.35
C LEU A 144 5.15 1.41 13.54
N THR A 145 3.87 1.06 13.36
CA THR A 145 3.46 -0.05 12.49
C THR A 145 3.82 0.23 11.04
N ASP A 146 3.51 1.44 10.53
CA ASP A 146 3.85 1.86 9.17
C ASP A 146 5.37 1.91 8.92
N MET A 147 6.16 2.24 9.95
CA MET A 147 7.62 2.22 9.92
C MET A 147 8.23 0.83 10.18
N ASN A 148 7.39 -0.20 10.30
CA ASN A 148 7.80 -1.58 10.59
C ASN A 148 8.59 -1.74 11.91
N GLN A 149 8.35 -0.86 12.88
CA GLN A 149 8.93 -0.91 14.23
C GLN A 149 7.98 -1.65 15.18
N SER A 150 7.78 -2.94 14.91
CA SER A 150 6.69 -3.73 15.49
C SER A 150 6.75 -3.88 17.00
N ASP A 151 7.93 -4.09 17.58
CA ASP A 151 8.08 -4.27 19.02
C ASP A 151 7.66 -3.04 19.82
N GLU A 152 7.97 -1.85 19.32
CA GLU A 152 7.53 -0.60 19.95
C GLU A 152 6.06 -0.32 19.65
N ALA A 153 5.61 -0.59 18.40
CA ALA A 153 4.21 -0.46 18.02
C ALA A 153 3.28 -1.26 18.94
N LEU A 154 3.65 -2.50 19.26
CA LEU A 154 2.86 -3.37 20.13
C LEU A 154 2.69 -2.83 21.56
N LYS A 155 3.66 -2.05 22.08
CA LYS A 155 3.52 -1.39 23.39
C LYS A 155 2.43 -0.32 23.35
N TYR A 156 2.36 0.47 22.28
CA TYR A 156 1.32 1.50 22.14
C TYR A 156 -0.03 0.89 21.73
N ALA A 157 -0.04 -0.24 21.02
CA ALA A 157 -1.25 -1.01 20.77
C ALA A 157 -1.86 -1.51 22.09
N ASP A 158 -1.05 -2.13 22.98
CA ASP A 158 -1.49 -2.54 24.30
C ASP A 158 -2.02 -1.36 25.13
N ALA A 159 -1.30 -0.24 25.14
CA ALA A 159 -1.73 0.98 25.80
C ALA A 159 -3.07 1.49 25.25
N LEU A 160 -3.28 1.46 23.94
CA LEU A 160 -4.54 1.87 23.31
C LEU A 160 -5.69 0.97 23.73
N PHE A 161 -5.49 -0.35 23.64
CA PHE A 161 -6.58 -1.33 23.83
C PHE A 161 -6.94 -1.55 25.30
N ASN A 162 -5.95 -1.50 26.19
CA ASN A 162 -6.12 -1.93 27.60
C ASN A 162 -5.98 -0.79 28.62
N ASN A 163 -5.29 0.30 28.28
CA ASN A 163 -4.89 1.31 29.27
C ASN A 163 -5.28 2.75 28.89
N SER A 164 -5.98 2.97 27.79
CA SER A 164 -6.40 4.32 27.36
C SER A 164 -7.77 4.70 27.92
N ASP A 165 -7.97 6.01 28.14
CA ASP A 165 -9.22 6.54 28.61
C ASP A 165 -10.23 6.73 27.47
N SER A 166 -11.50 6.35 27.71
CA SER A 166 -12.63 6.60 26.79
C SER A 166 -12.38 6.17 25.35
N VAL A 167 -11.70 5.04 25.16
CA VAL A 167 -11.37 4.54 23.82
C VAL A 167 -12.55 3.82 23.19
N LYS A 168 -12.82 4.16 21.91
CA LYS A 168 -13.63 3.34 21.01
C LYS A 168 -12.70 2.67 20.02
N ILE A 169 -12.59 1.36 20.11
CA ILE A 169 -11.81 0.54 19.19
C ILE A 169 -12.61 0.37 17.89
N SER A 170 -11.96 0.53 16.77
CA SER A 170 -12.53 0.39 15.43
C SER A 170 -11.91 -0.80 14.68
N GLY A 171 -12.56 -1.22 13.58
CA GLY A 171 -11.98 -2.23 12.70
C GLY A 171 -10.62 -1.83 12.13
N PHE A 172 -10.37 -0.53 12.01
CA PHE A 172 -9.07 -0.01 11.59
C PHE A 172 -7.97 -0.23 12.65
N ASP A 173 -8.29 -0.03 13.94
CA ASP A 173 -7.38 -0.32 15.04
C ASP A 173 -6.99 -1.81 15.05
N TYR A 174 -7.98 -2.72 14.89
CA TYR A 174 -7.72 -4.15 14.77
C TYR A 174 -6.87 -4.52 13.58
N THR A 175 -7.07 -3.85 12.42
CA THR A 175 -6.26 -4.08 11.22
C THR A 175 -4.79 -3.70 11.46
N TYR A 176 -4.53 -2.54 12.08
CA TYR A 176 -3.18 -2.13 12.43
C TYR A 176 -2.54 -3.08 13.46
N TYR A 177 -3.33 -3.52 14.46
CA TYR A 177 -2.83 -4.45 15.47
C TYR A 177 -2.44 -5.79 14.84
N GLY A 178 -3.31 -6.36 13.99
CA GLY A 178 -2.99 -7.56 13.23
C GLY A 178 -1.74 -7.40 12.37
N THR A 179 -1.57 -6.23 11.74
CA THR A 179 -0.39 -5.92 10.92
C THR A 179 0.89 -5.87 11.77
N ALA A 180 0.88 -5.19 12.91
CA ALA A 180 2.02 -5.13 13.82
C ALA A 180 2.40 -6.52 14.35
N LEU A 181 1.40 -7.32 14.74
CA LEU A 181 1.60 -8.71 15.20
C LEU A 181 2.15 -9.61 14.09
N LYS A 182 1.63 -9.49 12.87
CA LYS A 182 2.17 -10.21 11.70
C LYS A 182 3.64 -9.87 11.45
N ASN A 183 3.98 -8.57 11.47
CA ASN A 183 5.35 -8.11 11.29
C ASN A 183 6.28 -8.59 12.42
N ALA A 184 5.76 -8.72 13.64
CA ALA A 184 6.44 -9.33 14.79
C ALA A 184 6.42 -10.87 14.76
N LYS A 185 5.91 -11.50 13.69
CA LYS A 185 5.77 -12.96 13.51
C LYS A 185 4.88 -13.64 14.55
N GLN A 186 4.00 -12.89 15.21
CA GLN A 186 2.99 -13.42 16.14
C GLN A 186 1.70 -13.73 15.35
N TYR A 187 1.77 -14.70 14.46
CA TYR A 187 0.76 -14.94 13.42
C TYR A 187 -0.62 -15.31 13.98
N ASP A 188 -0.69 -16.21 14.97
CA ASP A 188 -1.97 -16.64 15.55
C ASP A 188 -2.74 -15.45 16.13
N LYS A 189 -2.04 -14.56 16.86
CA LYS A 189 -2.64 -13.34 17.38
C LYS A 189 -3.02 -12.34 16.28
N ALA A 190 -2.20 -12.28 15.22
CA ALA A 190 -2.50 -11.44 14.06
C ALA A 190 -3.81 -11.87 13.39
N ILE A 191 -4.00 -13.18 13.20
CA ILE A 191 -5.22 -13.78 12.64
C ILE A 191 -6.43 -13.43 13.50
N GLU A 192 -6.33 -13.54 14.83
CA GLU A 192 -7.39 -13.15 15.75
C GLU A 192 -7.76 -11.66 15.56
N MET A 193 -6.78 -10.76 15.50
CA MET A 193 -7.04 -9.33 15.28
C MET A 193 -7.67 -9.07 13.92
N PHE A 194 -7.25 -9.75 12.86
CA PHE A 194 -7.89 -9.62 11.54
C PHE A 194 -9.33 -10.15 11.54
N HIS A 195 -9.64 -11.21 12.28
CA HIS A 195 -11.03 -11.65 12.44
C HIS A 195 -11.88 -10.61 13.20
N ASN A 196 -11.33 -9.98 14.23
CA ASN A 196 -11.99 -8.87 14.92
C ASN A 196 -12.19 -7.67 13.98
N ALA A 197 -11.18 -7.34 13.15
CA ALA A 197 -11.31 -6.32 12.12
C ALA A 197 -12.42 -6.63 11.12
N ALA A 198 -12.53 -7.88 10.66
CA ALA A 198 -13.58 -8.31 9.74
C ALA A 198 -14.98 -8.16 10.36
N LYS A 199 -15.13 -8.50 11.64
CA LYS A 199 -16.39 -8.36 12.37
C LYS A 199 -16.83 -6.89 12.50
N GLU A 200 -15.90 -6.00 12.88
CA GLU A 200 -16.18 -4.56 12.98
C GLU A 200 -16.45 -3.91 11.63
N ASN A 201 -15.77 -4.37 10.58
CA ASN A 201 -15.88 -3.83 9.23
C ASN A 201 -16.94 -4.53 8.35
N LYS A 202 -17.84 -5.34 8.92
CA LYS A 202 -18.81 -6.16 8.16
C LYS A 202 -19.60 -5.38 7.10
N ASP A 203 -19.92 -4.12 7.37
CA ASP A 203 -20.67 -3.24 6.49
C ASP A 203 -19.79 -2.38 5.56
N ASN A 204 -18.46 -2.44 5.74
CA ASN A 204 -17.49 -1.75 4.91
C ASN A 204 -16.78 -2.75 3.98
N LYS A 205 -17.32 -2.92 2.77
CA LYS A 205 -16.83 -3.89 1.78
C LYS A 205 -15.34 -3.73 1.46
N ALA A 206 -14.86 -2.49 1.35
CA ALA A 206 -13.45 -2.22 1.03
C ALA A 206 -12.52 -2.68 2.17
N GLN A 207 -12.84 -2.32 3.41
CA GLN A 207 -12.05 -2.71 4.59
C GLN A 207 -12.13 -4.23 4.84
N LEU A 208 -13.32 -4.82 4.67
CA LEU A 208 -13.49 -6.26 4.79
C LEU A 208 -12.65 -7.01 3.75
N ASN A 209 -12.60 -6.50 2.52
CA ASN A 209 -11.81 -7.11 1.47
C ASN A 209 -10.30 -6.99 1.71
N MET A 210 -9.85 -5.83 2.21
CA MET A 210 -8.45 -5.66 2.66
C MET A 210 -8.10 -6.63 3.81
N THR A 211 -9.03 -6.86 4.73
CA THR A 211 -8.84 -7.81 5.83
C THR A 211 -8.67 -9.24 5.31
N ARG A 212 -9.42 -9.67 4.28
CA ARG A 212 -9.23 -10.98 3.61
C ARG A 212 -7.82 -11.11 3.04
N LYS A 213 -7.32 -10.07 2.38
CA LYS A 213 -5.95 -10.06 1.86
C LYS A 213 -4.92 -10.18 2.98
N ASN A 214 -5.10 -9.45 4.08
CA ASN A 214 -4.20 -9.53 5.24
C ASN A 214 -4.21 -10.94 5.89
N LEU A 215 -5.38 -11.58 5.97
CA LEU A 215 -5.48 -12.98 6.42
C LEU A 215 -4.73 -13.91 5.47
N ALA A 216 -4.94 -13.78 4.16
CA ALA A 216 -4.24 -14.57 3.16
C ALA A 216 -2.71 -14.44 3.31
N ASP A 217 -2.21 -13.21 3.36
CA ASP A 217 -0.78 -12.92 3.51
C ASP A 217 -0.21 -13.49 4.83
N THR A 218 -1.02 -13.49 5.89
CA THR A 218 -0.60 -14.04 7.20
C THR A 218 -0.50 -15.56 7.16
N TYR A 219 -1.51 -16.24 6.60
CA TYR A 219 -1.48 -17.69 6.43
C TYR A 219 -0.33 -18.13 5.50
N VAL A 220 -0.07 -17.39 4.42
CA VAL A 220 1.10 -17.65 3.55
C VAL A 220 2.42 -17.49 4.30
N ALA A 221 2.53 -16.52 5.20
CA ALA A 221 3.71 -16.34 6.04
C ALA A 221 3.90 -17.45 7.08
N MET A 222 2.84 -18.14 7.44
CA MET A 222 2.86 -19.37 8.28
C MET A 222 3.09 -20.65 7.48
N GLU A 223 3.21 -20.53 6.15
CA GLU A 223 3.24 -21.68 5.23
C GLU A 223 1.95 -22.51 5.21
N ASP A 224 0.85 -21.99 5.76
CA ASP A 224 -0.49 -22.54 5.61
C ASP A 224 -1.09 -22.07 4.28
N TYR A 225 -0.58 -22.65 3.20
CA TYR A 225 -0.98 -22.25 1.84
C TYR A 225 -2.44 -22.55 1.54
N ALA A 226 -3.03 -23.56 2.17
CA ALA A 226 -4.44 -23.90 1.96
C ALA A 226 -5.37 -22.76 2.41
N ASN A 227 -5.18 -22.26 3.63
CA ASN A 227 -5.91 -21.11 4.13
C ASN A 227 -5.50 -19.82 3.40
N GLY A 228 -4.21 -19.66 3.08
CA GLY A 228 -3.72 -18.53 2.28
C GLY A 228 -4.45 -18.40 0.95
N ILE A 229 -4.54 -19.50 0.19
CA ILE A 229 -5.26 -19.56 -1.10
C ILE A 229 -6.76 -19.30 -0.91
N LYS A 230 -7.37 -19.88 0.13
CA LYS A 230 -8.79 -19.66 0.44
C LYS A 230 -9.10 -18.18 0.59
N TYR A 231 -8.41 -17.49 1.50
CA TYR A 231 -8.66 -16.08 1.77
C TYR A 231 -8.25 -15.18 0.60
N TYR A 232 -7.22 -15.56 -0.15
CA TYR A 232 -6.83 -14.80 -1.35
C TYR A 232 -7.88 -14.90 -2.46
N ASN A 233 -8.48 -16.07 -2.66
CA ASN A 233 -9.61 -16.24 -3.58
C ASN A 233 -10.84 -15.45 -3.12
N GLU A 234 -11.17 -15.47 -1.83
CA GLU A 234 -12.23 -14.63 -1.27
C GLU A 234 -11.97 -13.14 -1.50
N TYR A 235 -10.71 -12.70 -1.41
CA TYR A 235 -10.29 -11.34 -1.78
C TYR A 235 -10.56 -11.07 -3.26
N LEU A 236 -10.09 -11.91 -4.17
CA LEU A 236 -10.20 -11.72 -5.61
C LEU A 236 -11.65 -11.71 -6.11
N ILE A 237 -12.53 -12.53 -5.55
CA ILE A 237 -13.98 -12.57 -5.91
C ILE A 237 -14.63 -11.21 -5.63
N ASN A 238 -14.15 -10.46 -4.66
CA ASN A 238 -14.68 -9.16 -4.26
C ASN A 238 -13.95 -7.97 -4.91
N VAL A 239 -13.01 -8.23 -5.81
CA VAL A 239 -12.33 -7.22 -6.62
C VAL A 239 -12.97 -7.21 -8.01
N GLU A 240 -13.55 -6.09 -8.41
CA GLU A 240 -14.24 -5.96 -9.72
C GLU A 240 -13.29 -6.28 -10.89
N LYS A 241 -12.05 -5.78 -10.82
CA LYS A 241 -10.99 -6.04 -11.81
C LYS A 241 -9.68 -6.33 -11.08
N PRO A 242 -9.35 -7.61 -10.83
CA PRO A 242 -8.06 -7.96 -10.25
C PRO A 242 -6.91 -7.41 -11.09
N SER A 243 -5.96 -6.77 -10.45
CA SER A 243 -4.75 -6.28 -11.12
C SER A 243 -3.85 -7.45 -11.56
N ALA A 244 -2.91 -7.17 -12.46
CA ALA A 244 -1.89 -8.15 -12.83
C ALA A 244 -1.09 -8.63 -11.60
N PHE A 245 -0.85 -7.72 -10.65
CA PHE A 245 -0.16 -8.04 -9.41
C PHE A 245 -0.98 -9.00 -8.52
N ASP A 246 -2.30 -8.81 -8.45
CA ASP A 246 -3.18 -9.71 -7.69
C ASP A 246 -3.18 -11.13 -8.27
N LEU A 247 -3.30 -11.26 -9.58
CA LEU A 247 -3.27 -12.58 -10.22
C LEU A 247 -1.87 -13.23 -10.09
N ALA A 248 -0.80 -12.48 -10.31
CA ALA A 248 0.55 -12.99 -10.11
C ALA A 248 0.80 -13.42 -8.66
N GLY A 249 0.24 -12.69 -7.69
CA GLY A 249 0.28 -13.05 -6.26
C GLY A 249 -0.33 -14.43 -6.00
N LEU A 250 -1.54 -14.68 -6.50
CA LEU A 250 -2.18 -15.99 -6.35
C LEU A 250 -1.37 -17.11 -7.03
N GLY A 251 -0.86 -16.88 -8.24
CA GLY A 251 0.00 -17.84 -8.93
C GLY A 251 1.25 -18.17 -8.12
N THR A 252 1.87 -17.16 -7.50
CA THR A 252 3.02 -17.34 -6.61
C THR A 252 2.68 -18.18 -5.36
N ILE A 253 1.49 -17.98 -4.78
CA ILE A 253 1.06 -18.77 -3.61
C ILE A 253 0.90 -20.25 -3.98
N TYR A 254 0.30 -20.57 -5.14
CA TYR A 254 0.21 -21.93 -5.63
C TYR A 254 1.58 -22.54 -5.91
N GLN A 255 2.55 -21.79 -6.44
CA GLN A 255 3.92 -22.28 -6.63
C GLN A 255 4.62 -22.58 -5.30
N LYS A 256 4.45 -21.72 -4.28
CA LYS A 256 4.94 -21.99 -2.93
C LYS A 256 4.31 -23.26 -2.34
N GLN A 257 3.01 -23.42 -2.49
CA GLN A 257 2.31 -24.64 -2.09
C GLN A 257 2.88 -25.86 -2.80
N ALA A 258 3.09 -25.80 -4.12
CA ALA A 258 3.68 -26.89 -4.88
C ALA A 258 5.08 -27.27 -4.37
N SER A 259 5.88 -26.30 -3.95
CA SER A 259 7.23 -26.54 -3.41
C SER A 259 7.22 -27.27 -2.04
N SER A 260 6.08 -27.25 -1.33
CA SER A 260 5.89 -27.95 -0.05
C SER A 260 5.20 -29.30 -0.19
N LEU A 261 4.86 -29.70 -1.41
CA LEU A 261 4.11 -30.93 -1.72
C LEU A 261 4.91 -31.85 -2.64
N GLU A 262 4.48 -33.10 -2.72
CA GLU A 262 5.07 -34.11 -3.60
C GLU A 262 3.97 -34.82 -4.41
N GLY A 263 4.36 -35.53 -5.47
CA GLY A 263 3.50 -36.39 -6.28
C GLY A 263 2.31 -35.66 -6.91
N GLU A 264 1.14 -36.28 -6.88
CA GLU A 264 -0.07 -35.74 -7.52
C GLU A 264 -0.54 -34.43 -6.88
N ALA A 265 -0.31 -34.21 -5.57
CA ALA A 265 -0.68 -32.98 -4.90
C ALA A 265 0.20 -31.80 -5.38
N GLN A 266 1.50 -32.00 -5.56
CA GLN A 266 2.41 -31.04 -6.15
C GLN A 266 1.97 -30.68 -7.57
N LYS A 267 1.71 -31.69 -8.39
CA LYS A 267 1.24 -31.53 -9.78
C LYS A 267 -0.03 -30.71 -9.86
N ALA A 268 -1.02 -31.01 -9.00
CA ALA A 268 -2.27 -30.25 -8.95
C ALA A 268 -2.06 -28.77 -8.59
N ALA A 269 -1.17 -28.48 -7.64
CA ALA A 269 -0.82 -27.11 -7.27
C ALA A 269 -0.10 -26.37 -8.43
N LEU A 270 0.82 -27.03 -9.13
CA LEU A 270 1.48 -26.48 -10.33
C LEU A 270 0.48 -26.17 -11.44
N LEU A 271 -0.46 -27.06 -11.73
CA LEU A 271 -1.51 -26.84 -12.73
C LEU A 271 -2.42 -25.69 -12.34
N SER A 272 -2.72 -25.53 -11.05
CA SER A 272 -3.47 -24.37 -10.54
C SER A 272 -2.71 -23.08 -10.76
N ALA A 273 -1.40 -23.05 -10.51
CA ALA A 273 -0.55 -21.92 -10.78
C ALA A 273 -0.53 -21.55 -12.29
N ASP A 274 -0.37 -22.57 -13.17
CA ASP A 274 -0.40 -22.38 -14.64
C ASP A 274 -1.72 -21.74 -15.09
N SER A 275 -2.84 -22.23 -14.58
CA SER A 275 -4.17 -21.69 -14.88
C SER A 275 -4.33 -20.21 -14.46
N VAL A 276 -3.78 -19.83 -13.30
CA VAL A 276 -3.81 -18.43 -12.86
C VAL A 276 -2.97 -17.54 -13.77
N TYR A 277 -1.78 -17.97 -14.20
CA TYR A 277 -0.97 -17.20 -15.14
C TYR A 277 -1.56 -17.17 -16.55
N ALA A 278 -2.30 -18.22 -16.97
CA ALA A 278 -3.08 -18.17 -18.20
C ALA A 278 -4.14 -17.06 -18.15
N LYS A 279 -4.88 -17.00 -17.03
CA LYS A 279 -5.85 -15.95 -16.79
C LYS A 279 -5.21 -14.55 -16.73
N LEU A 280 -4.01 -14.43 -16.17
CA LEU A 280 -3.27 -13.17 -16.14
C LEU A 280 -2.98 -12.67 -17.57
N ALA A 281 -2.52 -13.54 -18.48
CA ALA A 281 -2.27 -13.18 -19.89
C ALA A 281 -3.55 -12.77 -20.61
N GLU A 282 -4.66 -13.44 -20.33
CA GLU A 282 -5.97 -13.13 -20.93
C GLU A 282 -6.50 -11.76 -20.48
N VAL A 283 -6.47 -11.49 -19.15
CA VAL A 283 -7.05 -10.27 -18.57
C VAL A 283 -6.11 -9.06 -18.75
N HIS A 284 -4.80 -9.29 -18.76
CA HIS A 284 -3.76 -8.27 -18.89
C HIS A 284 -2.79 -8.61 -20.03
N PRO A 285 -3.17 -8.36 -21.30
CA PRO A 285 -2.35 -8.72 -22.47
C PRO A 285 -0.93 -8.12 -22.47
N THR A 286 -0.73 -6.98 -21.82
CA THR A 286 0.61 -6.37 -21.66
C THR A 286 1.54 -7.19 -20.75
N GLN A 287 1.01 -8.15 -20.01
CA GLN A 287 1.75 -9.05 -19.12
C GLN A 287 1.93 -10.45 -19.72
N THR A 288 1.62 -10.64 -21.00
CA THR A 288 1.69 -11.95 -21.67
C THR A 288 3.08 -12.56 -21.59
N ASP A 289 4.13 -11.77 -21.80
CA ASP A 289 5.52 -12.27 -21.73
C ASP A 289 5.89 -12.74 -20.32
N PHE A 290 5.50 -11.99 -19.30
CA PHE A 290 5.67 -12.41 -17.91
C PHE A 290 4.87 -13.68 -17.61
N ALA A 291 3.62 -13.74 -18.04
CA ALA A 291 2.77 -14.91 -17.83
C ALA A 291 3.33 -16.14 -18.55
N ASN A 292 3.78 -16.03 -19.80
CA ASN A 292 4.41 -17.11 -20.53
C ASN A 292 5.71 -17.57 -19.86
N PHE A 293 6.52 -16.66 -19.34
CA PHE A 293 7.72 -17.00 -18.60
C PHE A 293 7.40 -17.84 -17.35
N MET A 294 6.39 -17.45 -16.58
CA MET A 294 5.95 -18.20 -15.39
C MET A 294 5.35 -19.56 -15.76
N ARG A 295 4.51 -19.60 -16.79
CA ARG A 295 3.94 -20.86 -17.32
C ARG A 295 5.01 -21.80 -17.84
N ALA A 296 6.01 -21.31 -18.55
CA ALA A 296 7.14 -22.08 -19.01
C ALA A 296 7.87 -22.75 -17.84
N ARG A 297 8.19 -22.01 -16.78
CA ARG A 297 8.84 -22.55 -15.58
C ARG A 297 7.99 -23.60 -14.87
N ILE A 298 6.69 -23.37 -14.73
CA ILE A 298 5.75 -24.31 -14.14
C ILE A 298 5.71 -25.62 -14.96
N ASN A 299 5.59 -25.48 -16.28
CA ASN A 299 5.52 -26.63 -17.18
C ASN A 299 6.87 -27.38 -17.29
N SER A 300 8.01 -26.69 -17.10
CA SER A 300 9.31 -27.35 -16.92
C SER A 300 9.36 -28.18 -15.62
N SER A 301 8.73 -27.71 -14.54
CA SER A 301 8.64 -28.46 -13.29
C SER A 301 7.70 -29.66 -13.39
N LEU A 302 6.70 -29.63 -14.28
CA LEU A 302 5.80 -30.73 -14.56
C LEU A 302 6.42 -31.79 -15.46
N ASP A 303 7.44 -31.44 -16.25
CA ASP A 303 8.18 -32.27 -17.17
C ASP A 303 9.70 -32.05 -17.01
N PRO A 304 10.30 -32.49 -15.85
CA PRO A 304 11.70 -32.19 -15.52
C PRO A 304 12.70 -32.74 -16.52
N GLU A 305 12.41 -33.92 -17.10
CA GLU A 305 13.26 -34.54 -18.12
C GLU A 305 13.04 -33.97 -19.52
N THR A 306 12.12 -33.05 -19.67
CA THR A 306 11.74 -32.36 -20.95
C THR A 306 11.34 -33.39 -22.04
N THR A 307 10.83 -34.56 -21.62
CA THR A 307 10.45 -35.63 -22.53
C THR A 307 9.15 -35.36 -23.27
N GLU A 308 8.20 -34.70 -22.65
CA GLU A 308 6.94 -34.29 -23.25
C GLU A 308 7.07 -32.93 -23.96
N GLY A 309 7.93 -32.05 -23.46
CA GLY A 309 8.13 -30.70 -23.96
C GLY A 309 7.00 -29.74 -23.53
N LEU A 310 6.45 -29.93 -22.34
CA LEU A 310 5.31 -29.15 -21.83
C LEU A 310 5.57 -27.64 -21.79
N ALA A 311 6.81 -27.23 -21.51
CA ALA A 311 7.19 -25.83 -21.45
C ALA A 311 7.49 -25.19 -22.82
N LYS A 312 7.68 -26.02 -23.86
CA LYS A 312 8.09 -25.57 -25.18
C LYS A 312 7.23 -24.45 -25.77
N PRO A 313 5.89 -24.57 -25.85
CA PRO A 313 5.06 -23.53 -26.48
C PRO A 313 5.18 -22.18 -25.80
N TYR A 314 5.38 -22.15 -24.49
CA TYR A 314 5.50 -20.90 -23.70
C TYR A 314 6.86 -20.26 -23.89
N TYR A 315 7.95 -21.03 -23.90
CA TYR A 315 9.28 -20.52 -24.20
C TYR A 315 9.42 -20.07 -25.66
N GLU A 316 8.79 -20.75 -26.62
CA GLU A 316 8.76 -20.30 -28.02
C GLU A 316 8.02 -18.97 -28.18
N ALA A 317 6.85 -18.83 -27.58
CA ALA A 317 6.08 -17.60 -27.60
C ALA A 317 6.88 -16.43 -26.97
N LEU A 318 7.46 -16.65 -25.80
CA LEU A 318 8.31 -15.69 -25.11
C LEU A 318 9.53 -15.30 -25.94
N ALA A 319 10.24 -16.29 -26.48
CA ALA A 319 11.43 -16.05 -27.29
C ALA A 319 11.10 -15.27 -28.58
N THR A 320 9.96 -15.53 -29.20
CA THR A 320 9.49 -14.80 -30.37
C THR A 320 9.21 -13.35 -30.06
N SER A 321 8.47 -13.10 -28.97
CA SER A 321 8.12 -11.74 -28.52
C SER A 321 9.37 -10.94 -28.15
N LEU A 322 10.23 -11.50 -27.28
CA LEU A 322 11.41 -10.79 -26.79
C LEU A 322 12.48 -10.61 -27.88
N ALA A 323 12.65 -11.57 -28.80
CA ALA A 323 13.59 -11.39 -29.90
C ALA A 323 13.19 -10.26 -30.86
N ALA A 324 11.91 -10.01 -31.05
CA ALA A 324 11.39 -8.91 -31.86
C ALA A 324 11.52 -7.53 -31.15
N ASN A 325 11.70 -7.48 -29.86
CA ASN A 325 11.87 -6.24 -29.10
C ASN A 325 13.32 -5.74 -29.23
N THR A 326 13.52 -4.61 -29.93
CA THR A 326 14.84 -3.99 -30.09
C THR A 326 15.33 -3.22 -28.86
N ASN A 327 14.44 -2.93 -27.91
CA ASN A 327 14.72 -2.17 -26.69
C ASN A 327 14.66 -3.05 -25.43
N ARG A 328 15.14 -4.31 -25.55
CA ARG A 328 15.19 -5.24 -24.40
C ARG A 328 16.04 -4.69 -23.27
N ASP A 329 15.53 -4.79 -22.07
CA ASP A 329 16.30 -4.57 -20.84
C ASP A 329 17.10 -5.84 -20.44
N ASN A 330 17.85 -5.74 -19.33
CA ASN A 330 18.59 -6.88 -18.82
C ASN A 330 17.69 -8.03 -18.37
N THR A 331 16.51 -7.75 -17.85
CA THR A 331 15.52 -8.76 -17.44
C THR A 331 15.00 -9.54 -18.63
N ASP A 332 14.69 -8.85 -19.72
CA ASP A 332 14.26 -9.46 -20.97
C ASP A 332 15.36 -10.35 -21.55
N ASN A 333 16.62 -9.92 -21.51
CA ASN A 333 17.75 -10.72 -21.98
C ASN A 333 17.93 -12.00 -21.12
N ILE A 334 17.81 -11.90 -19.80
CA ILE A 334 17.87 -13.08 -18.90
C ILE A 334 16.76 -14.07 -19.24
N ARG A 335 15.53 -13.61 -19.43
CA ARG A 335 14.39 -14.47 -19.80
C ARG A 335 14.58 -15.11 -21.19
N LEU A 336 15.09 -14.36 -22.12
CA LEU A 336 15.36 -14.85 -23.49
C LEU A 336 16.46 -15.92 -23.51
N VAL A 337 17.54 -15.72 -22.75
CA VAL A 337 18.60 -16.73 -22.57
C VAL A 337 18.01 -18.00 -21.94
N GLU A 338 17.16 -17.89 -20.90
CA GLU A 338 16.50 -19.03 -20.28
C GLU A 338 15.63 -19.78 -21.31
N ALA A 339 14.85 -19.05 -22.11
CA ALA A 339 14.01 -19.64 -23.15
C ALA A 339 14.84 -20.40 -24.20
N TYR A 340 15.90 -19.79 -24.70
CA TYR A 340 16.77 -20.43 -25.70
C TYR A 340 17.50 -21.66 -25.10
N ARG A 341 17.94 -21.60 -23.85
CA ARG A 341 18.54 -22.76 -23.15
C ARG A 341 17.58 -23.94 -23.07
N TYR A 342 16.33 -23.68 -22.65
CA TYR A 342 15.32 -24.73 -22.62
C TYR A 342 15.07 -25.33 -24.02
N LEU A 343 14.89 -24.49 -25.03
CA LEU A 343 14.64 -24.95 -26.40
C LEU A 343 15.82 -25.73 -26.96
N GLY A 344 17.04 -25.26 -26.72
CA GLY A 344 18.25 -26.02 -27.07
C GLY A 344 18.30 -27.39 -26.41
N TYR A 345 18.00 -27.47 -25.11
CA TYR A 345 17.94 -28.75 -24.41
C TYR A 345 16.81 -29.65 -24.91
N TYR A 346 15.61 -29.09 -25.14
CA TYR A 346 14.48 -29.83 -25.70
C TYR A 346 14.85 -30.52 -27.02
N TYR A 347 15.48 -29.83 -27.95
CA TYR A 347 15.87 -30.40 -29.23
C TYR A 347 16.99 -31.44 -29.07
N LEU A 348 17.90 -31.32 -28.11
CA LEU A 348 18.86 -32.39 -27.77
C LEU A 348 18.15 -33.65 -27.27
N VAL A 349 17.17 -33.53 -26.38
CA VAL A 349 16.36 -34.68 -25.90
C VAL A 349 15.62 -35.35 -27.06
N LYS A 350 15.14 -34.57 -28.03
CA LYS A 350 14.49 -35.10 -29.23
C LYS A 350 15.47 -35.59 -30.32
N ASN A 351 16.76 -35.63 -30.03
CA ASN A 351 17.82 -35.97 -30.98
C ASN A 351 17.86 -35.06 -32.25
N ASP A 352 17.30 -33.88 -32.20
CA ASP A 352 17.32 -32.88 -33.24
C ASP A 352 18.47 -31.89 -33.00
N LYS A 353 19.66 -32.32 -33.34
CA LYS A 353 20.90 -31.58 -33.13
C LYS A 353 20.91 -30.25 -33.90
N ALA A 354 20.36 -30.25 -35.11
CA ALA A 354 20.40 -29.04 -35.96
C ALA A 354 19.62 -27.87 -35.29
N ASN A 355 18.43 -28.14 -34.81
CA ASN A 355 17.65 -27.14 -34.10
C ASN A 355 18.25 -26.82 -32.72
N ALA A 356 18.81 -27.80 -32.00
CA ALA A 356 19.51 -27.57 -30.73
C ALA A 356 20.66 -26.56 -30.90
N ASP A 357 21.53 -26.76 -31.90
CA ASP A 357 22.67 -25.89 -32.17
C ASP A 357 22.25 -24.45 -32.53
N ILE A 358 21.11 -24.26 -33.21
CA ILE A 358 20.55 -22.94 -33.49
C ILE A 358 20.26 -22.19 -32.18
N TYR A 359 19.59 -22.84 -31.22
CA TYR A 359 19.23 -22.19 -29.96
C TYR A 359 20.43 -21.95 -29.06
N TRP A 360 21.38 -22.89 -28.99
CA TRP A 360 22.60 -22.68 -28.20
C TRP A 360 23.47 -21.55 -28.76
N ASN A 361 23.55 -21.36 -30.09
CA ASN A 361 24.20 -20.21 -30.66
C ASN A 361 23.50 -18.90 -30.33
N LYS A 362 22.15 -18.88 -30.33
CA LYS A 362 21.38 -17.70 -29.88
C LYS A 362 21.63 -17.35 -28.42
N VAL A 363 21.90 -18.33 -27.54
CA VAL A 363 22.35 -18.05 -26.18
C VAL A 363 23.66 -17.29 -26.18
N LEU A 364 24.66 -17.76 -26.98
CA LEU A 364 25.99 -17.11 -27.05
C LEU A 364 25.97 -15.73 -27.73
N GLU A 365 24.97 -15.44 -28.56
CA GLU A 365 24.77 -14.09 -29.10
C GLU A 365 24.42 -13.06 -28.02
N ILE A 366 23.77 -13.49 -26.93
CA ILE A 366 23.35 -12.62 -25.83
C ILE A 366 24.36 -12.72 -24.66
N ASP A 367 24.79 -13.92 -24.35
CA ASP A 367 25.72 -14.25 -23.27
C ASP A 367 26.91 -15.09 -23.83
N PRO A 368 27.94 -14.42 -24.38
CA PRO A 368 29.09 -15.10 -25.01
C PRO A 368 29.88 -16.02 -24.06
N GLU A 369 29.79 -15.78 -22.75
CA GLU A 369 30.48 -16.55 -21.72
C GLU A 369 29.64 -17.68 -21.12
N ASN A 370 28.48 -17.98 -21.72
CA ASN A 370 27.59 -19.04 -21.22
C ASN A 370 28.20 -20.44 -21.36
N GLU A 371 28.73 -20.94 -20.25
CA GLU A 371 29.43 -22.24 -20.22
C GLU A 371 28.52 -23.41 -20.64
N THR A 372 27.24 -23.38 -20.28
CA THR A 372 26.28 -24.45 -20.68
C THR A 372 26.13 -24.52 -22.19
N ALA A 373 26.02 -23.38 -22.86
CA ALA A 373 25.90 -23.30 -24.32
C ALA A 373 27.19 -23.74 -25.01
N LYS A 374 28.37 -23.33 -24.49
CA LYS A 374 29.68 -23.76 -24.99
C LYS A 374 29.84 -25.28 -24.90
N GLN A 375 29.47 -25.89 -23.74
CA GLN A 375 29.53 -27.33 -23.55
C GLN A 375 28.57 -28.08 -24.48
N ALA A 376 27.31 -27.64 -24.57
CA ALA A 376 26.31 -28.25 -25.45
C ALA A 376 26.79 -28.32 -26.91
N LEU A 377 27.34 -27.21 -27.45
CA LEU A 377 27.89 -27.14 -28.78
C LEU A 377 29.15 -28.00 -28.96
N SER A 378 30.01 -28.13 -27.95
CA SER A 378 31.22 -28.96 -28.02
C SER A 378 30.90 -30.47 -28.10
N ILE A 379 29.91 -30.94 -27.35
CA ILE A 379 29.39 -32.32 -27.46
C ILE A 379 28.84 -32.57 -28.87
N SER A 380 28.25 -31.57 -29.43
CA SER A 380 27.76 -31.58 -30.81
C SER A 380 28.87 -31.79 -31.84
N LEU A 381 30.06 -31.22 -31.66
CA LEU A 381 31.19 -31.32 -32.57
C LEU A 381 31.97 -32.61 -32.41
N GLY A 382 31.98 -33.23 -31.19
CA GLY A 382 32.78 -34.42 -30.85
C GLY A 382 32.30 -35.76 -31.42
N LYS A 383 31.08 -35.84 -31.97
CA LYS A 383 30.52 -37.07 -32.60
C LYS A 383 30.74 -37.12 -34.12
N LYS A 384 31.59 -36.28 -34.69
CA LYS A 384 32.01 -36.30 -36.10
C LYS A 384 33.41 -36.91 -36.25
N LYS A 385 33.72 -38.00 -35.53
CA LYS A 385 34.91 -38.81 -35.85
C LYS A 385 34.51 -40.28 -36.06
#